data_460525e4932ffad5665c444c13d80870
#
_entry.id   460525e4932ffad5665c444c13d80870
#
_cell.length_a   1.000
_cell.length_b   1.000
_cell.length_c   1.000
_cell.angle_alpha   90.00
_cell.angle_beta   90.00
_cell.angle_gamma   90.00
#
_symmetry.space_group_name_H-M   'P 1'
#
loop_
_entity.id
_entity.type
_entity.pdbx_description
1 polymer ?
#
loop_
_entity_poly.entity_id
_entity_poly.type
_entity_poly.pdbx_seq_one_letter_code
_entity_poly.pdbx_strand_id
1 'polypeptide(L)'
;MERFMKKFLRSSIITSAILIILGLLLIYKSENTIMTISYIIGGVLIAIGVLALIRYVRNGESPALRNELDIVYGIVTVIFGIVIIKNYHAIASIIPAVIGIAIIISSAGKLNYAFQLKSDENRLWKTTMVISIISTLCGVILLFNPFKAAIGIMKIIGIFIIIYAVLDIISTLAIKSSV
;
A
#
# COMPACT_ATOMS: atom_id res chain seq x y z
N MET A 1 16.54 4.29 -36.21
CA MET A 1 16.30 5.07 -35.02
C MET A 1 14.83 5.51 -34.92
N GLU A 2 14.23 6.07 -35.96
CA GLU A 2 12.81 6.51 -35.98
C GLU A 2 11.78 5.43 -35.62
N ARG A 3 11.94 4.19 -36.15
CA ARG A 3 10.97 3.11 -35.85
C ARG A 3 10.98 2.69 -34.38
N PHE A 4 12.15 2.75 -33.74
CA PHE A 4 12.29 2.44 -32.31
C PHE A 4 11.64 3.53 -31.47
N MET A 5 11.87 4.78 -31.82
CA MET A 5 11.28 5.94 -31.15
C MET A 5 9.75 5.96 -31.27
N LYS A 6 9.18 5.73 -32.46
CA LYS A 6 7.72 5.63 -32.67
C LYS A 6 7.09 4.49 -31.87
N LYS A 7 7.78 3.34 -31.73
CA LYS A 7 7.31 2.20 -30.92
C LYS A 7 7.33 2.55 -29.42
N PHE A 8 8.38 3.23 -28.95
CA PHE A 8 8.52 3.67 -27.57
C PHE A 8 7.44 4.70 -27.20
N LEU A 9 7.24 5.74 -28.02
CA LEU A 9 6.21 6.77 -27.79
C LEU A 9 4.79 6.17 -27.77
N ARG A 10 4.50 5.22 -28.68
CA ARG A 10 3.20 4.53 -28.69
C ARG A 10 3.00 3.67 -27.45
N SER A 11 4.05 2.99 -26.98
CA SER A 11 4.00 2.19 -25.75
C SER A 11 3.73 3.07 -24.51
N SER A 12 4.39 4.23 -24.41
CA SER A 12 4.21 5.17 -23.32
C SER A 12 2.76 5.68 -23.24
N ILE A 13 2.18 6.12 -24.35
CA ILE A 13 0.78 6.60 -24.39
C ILE A 13 -0.21 5.50 -23.95
N ILE A 14 0.00 4.26 -24.38
CA ILE A 14 -0.87 3.13 -23.98
C ILE A 14 -0.73 2.88 -22.48
N THR A 15 0.49 2.88 -21.96
CA THR A 15 0.75 2.70 -20.52
C THR A 15 0.08 3.79 -19.70
N SER A 16 0.21 5.06 -20.12
CA SER A 16 -0.41 6.19 -19.42
C SER A 16 -1.93 6.13 -19.47
N ALA A 17 -2.52 5.69 -20.59
CA ALA A 17 -3.98 5.49 -20.68
C ALA A 17 -4.46 4.40 -19.69
N ILE A 18 -3.72 3.30 -19.57
CA ILE A 18 -4.00 2.24 -18.58
C ILE A 18 -3.87 2.79 -17.15
N LEU A 19 -2.85 3.59 -16.87
CA LEU A 19 -2.65 4.21 -15.56
C LEU A 19 -3.78 5.18 -15.20
N ILE A 20 -4.31 5.94 -16.15
CA ILE A 20 -5.49 6.80 -15.91
C ILE A 20 -6.70 5.95 -15.51
N ILE A 21 -6.97 4.86 -16.21
CA ILE A 21 -8.07 3.95 -15.91
C ILE A 21 -7.89 3.34 -14.50
N LEU A 22 -6.67 2.89 -14.19
CA LEU A 22 -6.32 2.37 -12.85
C LEU A 22 -6.51 3.43 -11.77
N GLY A 23 -6.02 4.65 -11.98
CA GLY A 23 -6.20 5.76 -11.04
C GLY A 23 -7.67 6.10 -10.80
N LEU A 24 -8.50 6.11 -11.83
CA LEU A 24 -9.95 6.28 -11.71
C LEU A 24 -10.61 5.15 -10.91
N LEU A 25 -10.23 3.90 -11.16
CA LEU A 25 -10.71 2.75 -10.39
C LEU A 25 -10.35 2.88 -8.91
N LEU A 26 -9.13 3.30 -8.59
CA LEU A 26 -8.67 3.54 -7.22
C LEU A 26 -9.47 4.65 -6.53
N ILE A 27 -9.92 5.67 -7.24
CA ILE A 27 -10.71 6.77 -6.68
C ILE A 27 -12.16 6.34 -6.47
N TYR A 28 -12.80 5.78 -7.50
CA TYR A 28 -14.24 5.50 -7.46
C TYR A 28 -14.59 4.19 -6.75
N LYS A 29 -13.72 3.17 -6.83
CA LYS A 29 -13.95 1.83 -6.27
C LYS A 29 -12.84 1.39 -5.31
N SER A 30 -12.37 2.31 -4.46
CA SER A 30 -11.26 2.07 -3.52
C SER A 30 -11.48 0.83 -2.65
N GLU A 31 -12.68 0.65 -2.10
CA GLU A 31 -13.03 -0.50 -1.26
C GLU A 31 -13.00 -1.81 -2.06
N ASN A 32 -13.62 -1.82 -3.24
CA ASN A 32 -13.58 -3.01 -4.11
C ASN A 32 -12.15 -3.32 -4.56
N THR A 33 -11.32 -2.32 -4.74
CA THR A 33 -9.89 -2.51 -5.10
C THR A 33 -9.14 -3.15 -3.94
N ILE A 34 -9.34 -2.69 -2.70
CA ILE A 34 -8.76 -3.32 -1.50
C ILE A 34 -9.21 -4.77 -1.39
N MET A 35 -10.50 -5.04 -1.56
CA MET A 35 -11.07 -6.39 -1.56
C MET A 35 -10.44 -7.27 -2.65
N THR A 36 -10.33 -6.77 -3.88
CA THR A 36 -9.72 -7.51 -5.01
C THR A 36 -8.25 -7.84 -4.75
N ILE A 37 -7.47 -6.88 -4.25
CA ILE A 37 -6.07 -7.10 -3.88
C ILE A 37 -5.96 -8.16 -2.79
N SER A 38 -6.83 -8.12 -1.77
CA SER A 38 -6.84 -9.11 -0.70
C SER A 38 -7.21 -10.51 -1.22
N TYR A 39 -8.12 -10.62 -2.17
CA TYR A 39 -8.44 -11.90 -2.82
C TYR A 39 -7.28 -12.45 -3.65
N ILE A 40 -6.57 -11.59 -4.38
CA ILE A 40 -5.39 -11.99 -5.14
C ILE A 40 -4.29 -12.49 -4.19
N ILE A 41 -3.95 -11.71 -3.15
CA ILE A 41 -2.91 -12.08 -2.18
C ILE A 41 -3.30 -13.37 -1.44
N GLY A 42 -4.54 -13.44 -0.92
CA GLY A 42 -5.03 -14.62 -0.21
C GLY A 42 -5.09 -15.86 -1.12
N GLY A 43 -5.52 -15.70 -2.38
CA GLY A 43 -5.53 -16.76 -3.36
C GLY A 43 -4.13 -17.29 -3.70
N VAL A 44 -3.15 -16.40 -3.87
CA VAL A 44 -1.74 -16.78 -4.08
C VAL A 44 -1.19 -17.54 -2.87
N LEU A 45 -1.48 -17.08 -1.64
CA LEU A 45 -1.07 -17.79 -0.43
C LEU A 45 -1.69 -19.17 -0.33
N ILE A 46 -2.98 -19.31 -0.61
CA ILE A 46 -3.65 -20.62 -0.64
C ILE A 46 -3.00 -21.53 -1.68
N ALA A 47 -2.72 -21.04 -2.88
CA ALA A 47 -2.04 -21.82 -3.92
C ALA A 47 -0.65 -22.29 -3.47
N ILE A 48 0.16 -21.40 -2.88
CA ILE A 48 1.49 -21.73 -2.36
C ILE A 48 1.39 -22.79 -1.26
N GLY A 49 0.45 -22.63 -0.30
CA GLY A 49 0.24 -23.56 0.79
C GLY A 49 -0.20 -24.93 0.30
N VAL A 50 -1.14 -24.99 -0.66
CA VAL A 50 -1.58 -26.25 -1.28
C VAL A 50 -0.43 -26.93 -2.02
N LEU A 51 0.39 -26.18 -2.76
CA LEU A 51 1.55 -26.74 -3.44
C LEU A 51 2.60 -27.30 -2.46
N ALA A 52 2.77 -26.67 -1.28
CA ALA A 52 3.63 -27.20 -0.22
C ALA A 52 3.09 -28.53 0.33
N LEU A 53 1.77 -28.62 0.57
CA LEU A 53 1.12 -29.85 1.02
C LEU A 53 1.23 -30.98 -0.02
N ILE A 54 1.03 -30.67 -1.31
CA ILE A 54 1.19 -31.65 -2.41
C ILE A 54 2.64 -32.16 -2.46
N ARG A 55 3.63 -31.25 -2.32
CA ARG A 55 5.05 -31.65 -2.27
C ARG A 55 5.33 -32.59 -1.11
N TYR A 56 4.80 -32.29 0.08
CA TYR A 56 4.96 -33.16 1.25
C TYR A 56 4.41 -34.55 1.01
N VAL A 57 3.22 -34.68 0.44
CA VAL A 57 2.57 -35.98 0.14
C VAL A 57 3.38 -36.73 -0.91
N ARG A 58 3.83 -36.07 -1.98
CA ARG A 58 4.56 -36.69 -3.10
C ARG A 58 5.95 -37.15 -2.72
N ASN A 59 6.63 -36.45 -1.82
CA ASN A 59 7.97 -36.79 -1.34
C ASN A 59 7.95 -37.79 -0.18
N GLY A 60 6.77 -38.24 0.24
CA GLY A 60 6.59 -39.20 1.36
C GLY A 60 7.24 -40.56 1.17
N GLU A 61 7.57 -40.93 -0.09
CA GLU A 61 8.25 -42.22 -0.41
C GLU A 61 9.77 -42.15 -0.19
N SER A 62 10.37 -40.95 -0.01
CA SER A 62 11.79 -40.75 0.21
C SER A 62 12.03 -39.96 1.51
N PRO A 63 12.32 -40.67 2.63
CA PRO A 63 12.50 -40.03 3.95
C PRO A 63 13.54 -38.90 3.97
N ALA A 64 14.57 -39.00 3.12
CA ALA A 64 15.63 -38.00 3.01
C ALA A 64 15.19 -36.68 2.38
N LEU A 65 14.06 -36.65 1.62
CA LEU A 65 13.50 -35.47 0.94
C LEU A 65 12.26 -34.92 1.62
N ARG A 66 11.76 -35.62 2.63
CA ARG A 66 10.57 -35.24 3.38
C ARG A 66 10.94 -34.20 4.42
N ASN A 67 10.54 -32.95 4.15
CA ASN A 67 10.69 -31.90 5.13
C ASN A 67 9.41 -31.77 5.96
N GLU A 68 9.44 -32.16 7.25
CA GLU A 68 8.29 -32.07 8.14
C GLU A 68 7.79 -30.63 8.32
N LEU A 69 8.66 -29.64 8.07
CA LEU A 69 8.29 -28.24 8.07
C LEU A 69 7.35 -27.86 6.90
N ASP A 70 7.37 -28.62 5.79
CA ASP A 70 6.53 -28.31 4.62
C ASP A 70 5.03 -28.47 4.92
N ILE A 71 4.66 -29.42 5.78
CA ILE A 71 3.25 -29.59 6.17
C ILE A 71 2.79 -28.42 7.05
N VAL A 72 3.59 -28.06 8.04
CA VAL A 72 3.28 -26.95 8.94
C VAL A 72 3.21 -25.65 8.15
N TYR A 73 4.21 -25.38 7.29
CA TYR A 73 4.23 -24.23 6.41
C TYR A 73 3.01 -24.22 5.48
N GLY A 74 2.66 -25.33 4.85
CA GLY A 74 1.51 -25.46 3.96
C GLY A 74 0.20 -25.14 4.68
N ILE A 75 -0.05 -25.74 5.85
CA ILE A 75 -1.26 -25.51 6.64
C ILE A 75 -1.36 -24.05 7.08
N VAL A 76 -0.28 -23.51 7.66
CA VAL A 76 -0.24 -22.13 8.14
C VAL A 76 -0.49 -21.14 7.01
N THR A 77 0.14 -21.34 5.85
CA THR A 77 0.00 -20.45 4.68
C THR A 77 -1.44 -20.50 4.11
N VAL A 78 -2.07 -21.65 4.05
CA VAL A 78 -3.48 -21.77 3.64
C VAL A 78 -4.41 -21.05 4.61
N ILE A 79 -4.22 -21.25 5.93
CA ILE A 79 -5.02 -20.56 6.95
C ILE A 79 -4.88 -19.04 6.82
N PHE A 80 -3.65 -18.52 6.67
CA PHE A 80 -3.40 -17.09 6.46
C PHE A 80 -4.10 -16.58 5.20
N GLY A 81 -4.04 -17.31 4.08
CA GLY A 81 -4.73 -16.95 2.85
C GLY A 81 -6.24 -16.83 3.04
N ILE A 82 -6.86 -17.79 3.75
CA ILE A 82 -8.30 -17.75 4.06
C ILE A 82 -8.64 -16.58 4.98
N VAL A 83 -7.83 -16.32 5.99
CA VAL A 83 -8.01 -15.19 6.93
C VAL A 83 -7.96 -13.86 6.18
N ILE A 84 -7.00 -13.68 5.26
CA ILE A 84 -6.88 -12.46 4.45
C ILE A 84 -8.14 -12.25 3.60
N ILE A 85 -8.63 -13.29 2.93
CA ILE A 85 -9.84 -13.20 2.09
C ILE A 85 -11.07 -12.84 2.93
N LYS A 86 -11.26 -13.50 4.07
CA LYS A 86 -12.44 -13.29 4.92
C LYS A 86 -12.41 -11.97 5.69
N ASN A 87 -11.22 -11.49 6.06
CA ASN A 87 -11.06 -10.35 6.94
C ASN A 87 -10.28 -9.19 6.26
N TYR A 88 -10.55 -8.94 4.97
CA TYR A 88 -9.84 -7.91 4.21
C TYR A 88 -9.94 -6.51 4.84
N HIS A 89 -11.05 -6.18 5.52
CA HIS A 89 -11.19 -4.94 6.28
C HIS A 89 -10.15 -4.81 7.40
N ALA A 90 -9.99 -5.87 8.20
CA ALA A 90 -9.03 -5.89 9.30
C ALA A 90 -7.60 -5.80 8.77
N ILE A 91 -7.28 -6.59 7.74
CA ILE A 91 -5.94 -6.61 7.12
C ILE A 91 -5.58 -5.24 6.53
N ALA A 92 -6.48 -4.63 5.77
CA ALA A 92 -6.27 -3.30 5.20
C ALA A 92 -6.13 -2.21 6.27
N SER A 93 -6.70 -2.42 7.45
CA SER A 93 -6.66 -1.49 8.58
C SER A 93 -5.33 -1.50 9.33
N ILE A 94 -4.53 -2.57 9.22
CA ILE A 94 -3.28 -2.73 9.97
C ILE A 94 -2.31 -1.59 9.66
N ILE A 95 -2.09 -1.30 8.37
CA ILE A 95 -1.12 -0.28 7.96
C ILE A 95 -1.50 1.12 8.48
N PRO A 96 -2.73 1.63 8.26
CA PRO A 96 -3.13 2.93 8.81
C PRO A 96 -3.11 2.96 10.34
N ALA A 97 -3.45 1.86 11.03
CA ALA A 97 -3.39 1.80 12.48
C ALA A 97 -1.96 1.93 12.99
N VAL A 98 -1.01 1.18 12.41
CA VAL A 98 0.42 1.28 12.77
C VAL A 98 0.95 2.69 12.52
N ILE A 99 0.60 3.30 11.37
CA ILE A 99 0.96 4.69 11.04
C ILE A 99 0.35 5.65 12.09
N GLY A 100 -0.91 5.46 12.47
CA GLY A 100 -1.59 6.28 13.48
C GLY A 100 -0.87 6.24 14.83
N ILE A 101 -0.48 5.04 15.29
CA ILE A 101 0.31 4.87 16.52
C ILE A 101 1.66 5.59 16.41
N ALA A 102 2.37 5.40 15.30
CA ALA A 102 3.67 6.03 15.08
C ALA A 102 3.58 7.56 15.08
N ILE A 103 2.53 8.13 14.47
CA ILE A 103 2.28 9.58 14.47
C ILE A 103 2.00 10.08 15.89
N ILE A 104 1.19 9.37 16.69
CA ILE A 104 0.89 9.78 18.07
C ILE A 104 2.16 9.78 18.92
N ILE A 105 2.97 8.72 18.83
CA ILE A 105 4.25 8.64 19.57
C ILE A 105 5.18 9.78 19.14
N SER A 106 5.32 10.02 17.85
CA SER A 106 6.16 11.11 17.32
C SER A 106 5.66 12.49 17.73
N SER A 107 4.34 12.69 17.72
CA SER A 107 3.74 13.99 18.11
C SER A 107 3.85 14.27 19.59
N ALA A 108 3.81 13.24 20.46
CA ALA A 108 4.07 13.39 21.89
C ALA A 108 5.49 13.91 22.17
N GLY A 109 6.49 13.38 21.45
CA GLY A 109 7.86 13.90 21.52
C GLY A 109 7.97 15.36 21.07
N LYS A 110 7.30 15.74 19.96
CA LYS A 110 7.26 17.12 19.48
C LYS A 110 6.55 18.06 20.45
N LEU A 111 5.51 17.57 21.11
CA LEU A 111 4.79 18.35 22.13
C LEU A 111 5.70 18.66 23.32
N ASN A 112 6.44 17.65 23.81
CA ASN A 112 7.43 17.86 24.87
C ASN A 112 8.52 18.88 24.45
N TYR A 113 9.02 18.77 23.21
CA TYR A 113 9.96 19.74 22.65
C TYR A 113 9.37 21.15 22.56
N ALA A 114 8.09 21.29 22.21
CA ALA A 114 7.41 22.59 22.20
C ALA A 114 7.34 23.25 23.59
N PHE A 115 7.17 22.46 24.65
CA PHE A 115 7.23 22.97 26.04
C PHE A 115 8.62 23.43 26.41
N GLN A 116 9.70 22.74 26.01
CA GLN A 116 11.08 23.17 26.21
C GLN A 116 11.36 24.50 25.49
N LEU A 117 10.97 24.60 24.21
CA LEU A 117 11.12 25.85 23.45
C LEU A 117 10.35 27.02 24.10
N LYS A 118 9.22 26.75 24.74
CA LYS A 118 8.48 27.78 25.48
C LYS A 118 9.26 28.27 26.70
N SER A 119 9.91 27.36 27.46
CA SER A 119 10.77 27.66 28.57
C SER A 119 11.95 28.54 28.18
N ASP A 120 12.50 28.32 26.98
CA ASP A 120 13.64 29.06 26.45
C ASP A 120 13.25 30.37 25.73
N GLU A 121 11.98 30.82 25.89
CA GLU A 121 11.41 32.00 25.23
C GLU A 121 11.57 32.03 23.69
N ASN A 122 11.78 30.86 23.07
CA ASN A 122 11.98 30.75 21.63
C ASN A 122 10.65 30.95 20.87
N ARG A 123 10.64 31.88 19.91
CA ARG A 123 9.43 32.24 19.14
C ARG A 123 8.77 31.05 18.41
N LEU A 124 9.50 29.97 18.16
CA LEU A 124 9.02 28.78 17.42
C LEU A 124 8.13 27.85 18.25
N TRP A 125 8.02 28.04 19.58
CA TRP A 125 7.24 27.17 20.43
C TRP A 125 5.77 27.06 20.03
N LYS A 126 5.15 28.17 19.60
CA LYS A 126 3.75 28.22 19.16
C LYS A 126 3.52 27.35 17.92
N THR A 127 4.38 27.50 16.93
CA THR A 127 4.31 26.73 15.67
C THR A 127 4.50 25.24 15.92
N THR A 128 5.50 24.89 16.74
CA THR A 128 5.76 23.47 17.09
C THR A 128 4.61 22.87 17.86
N MET A 129 4.00 23.62 18.79
CA MET A 129 2.84 23.16 19.56
C MET A 129 1.62 22.90 18.65
N VAL A 130 1.29 23.84 17.78
CA VAL A 130 0.16 23.69 16.82
C VAL A 130 0.37 22.48 15.93
N ILE A 131 1.56 22.31 15.34
CA ILE A 131 1.88 21.16 14.50
C ILE A 131 1.74 19.85 15.28
N SER A 132 2.21 19.81 16.54
CA SER A 132 2.10 18.61 17.38
C SER A 132 0.65 18.24 17.68
N ILE A 133 -0.19 19.22 18.00
CA ILE A 133 -1.62 19.00 18.26
C ILE A 133 -2.32 18.47 17.00
N ILE A 134 -2.09 19.11 15.83
CA ILE A 134 -2.67 18.67 14.56
C ILE A 134 -2.20 17.25 14.23
N SER A 135 -0.91 16.95 14.40
CA SER A 135 -0.36 15.61 14.16
C SER A 135 -1.00 14.57 15.07
N THR A 136 -1.19 14.89 16.37
CA THR A 136 -1.88 13.99 17.31
C THR A 136 -3.31 13.72 16.87
N LEU A 137 -4.06 14.75 16.49
CA LEU A 137 -5.44 14.59 15.99
C LEU A 137 -5.47 13.71 14.73
N CYS A 138 -4.56 13.90 13.78
CA CYS A 138 -4.46 13.05 12.62
C CYS A 138 -4.19 11.58 13.00
N GLY A 139 -3.25 11.32 13.90
CA GLY A 139 -2.96 9.98 14.40
C GLY A 139 -4.17 9.32 15.07
N VAL A 140 -4.90 10.07 15.88
CA VAL A 140 -6.13 9.63 16.55
C VAL A 140 -7.20 9.26 15.52
N ILE A 141 -7.43 10.09 14.49
CA ILE A 141 -8.39 9.82 13.42
C ILE A 141 -8.04 8.51 12.68
N LEU A 142 -6.75 8.27 12.42
CA LEU A 142 -6.31 7.01 11.78
C LEU A 142 -6.62 5.79 12.64
N LEU A 143 -6.53 5.91 13.97
CA LEU A 143 -6.83 4.81 14.90
C LEU A 143 -8.33 4.54 15.05
N PHE A 144 -9.15 5.58 15.07
CA PHE A 144 -10.60 5.40 15.23
C PHE A 144 -11.27 4.79 14.00
N ASN A 145 -10.78 5.08 12.80
CA ASN A 145 -11.35 4.58 11.55
C ASN A 145 -10.27 4.12 10.56
N PRO A 146 -9.46 3.09 10.90
CA PRO A 146 -8.30 2.72 10.09
C PRO A 146 -8.69 2.20 8.70
N PHE A 147 -9.84 1.53 8.54
CA PHE A 147 -10.31 1.09 7.24
C PHE A 147 -10.69 2.27 6.34
N LYS A 148 -11.39 3.28 6.86
CA LYS A 148 -11.68 4.51 6.10
C LYS A 148 -10.40 5.25 5.72
N ALA A 149 -9.40 5.24 6.61
CA ALA A 149 -8.08 5.80 6.30
C ALA A 149 -7.39 5.02 5.16
N ALA A 150 -7.47 3.68 5.14
CA ALA A 150 -6.96 2.88 4.04
C ALA A 150 -7.63 3.25 2.70
N ILE A 151 -8.95 3.42 2.69
CA ILE A 151 -9.70 3.90 1.52
C ILE A 151 -9.21 5.30 1.10
N GLY A 152 -8.99 6.19 2.05
CA GLY A 152 -8.44 7.54 1.80
C GLY A 152 -7.07 7.50 1.15
N ILE A 153 -6.16 6.66 1.66
CA ILE A 153 -4.82 6.45 1.09
C ILE A 153 -4.93 5.93 -0.35
N MET A 154 -5.81 4.97 -0.62
CA MET A 154 -6.03 4.45 -1.98
C MET A 154 -6.50 5.54 -2.94
N LYS A 155 -7.40 6.44 -2.51
CA LYS A 155 -7.84 7.58 -3.32
C LYS A 155 -6.70 8.55 -3.63
N ILE A 156 -5.87 8.86 -2.64
CA ILE A 156 -4.70 9.73 -2.81
C ILE A 156 -3.73 9.11 -3.80
N ILE A 157 -3.43 7.81 -3.68
CA ILE A 157 -2.59 7.08 -4.64
C ILE A 157 -3.19 7.16 -6.05
N GLY A 158 -4.51 6.97 -6.19
CA GLY A 158 -5.21 7.09 -7.46
C GLY A 158 -5.04 8.47 -8.10
N ILE A 159 -5.14 9.54 -7.31
CA ILE A 159 -4.91 10.92 -7.77
C ILE A 159 -3.47 11.10 -8.28
N PHE A 160 -2.47 10.64 -7.51
CA PHE A 160 -1.07 10.73 -7.92
C PHE A 160 -0.78 9.95 -9.20
N ILE A 161 -1.38 8.77 -9.37
CA ILE A 161 -1.24 7.97 -10.60
C ILE A 161 -1.82 8.72 -11.79
N ILE A 162 -2.97 9.36 -11.65
CA ILE A 162 -3.57 10.16 -12.73
C ILE A 162 -2.67 11.36 -13.08
N ILE A 163 -2.19 12.09 -12.09
CA ILE A 163 -1.28 13.22 -12.31
C ILE A 163 -0.04 12.75 -13.06
N TYR A 164 0.59 11.65 -12.61
CA TYR A 164 1.76 11.07 -13.27
C TYR A 164 1.45 10.70 -14.73
N ALA A 165 0.33 10.01 -14.98
CA ALA A 165 -0.03 9.58 -16.32
C ALA A 165 -0.32 10.75 -17.27
N VAL A 166 -0.94 11.83 -16.79
CA VAL A 166 -1.16 13.06 -17.56
C VAL A 166 0.18 13.72 -17.92
N LEU A 167 1.09 13.85 -16.95
CA LEU A 167 2.42 14.41 -17.18
C LEU A 167 3.24 13.57 -18.18
N ASP A 168 3.14 12.24 -18.10
CA ASP A 168 3.81 11.32 -19.04
C ASP A 168 3.27 11.48 -20.46
N ILE A 169 1.96 11.65 -20.65
CA ILE A 169 1.36 11.95 -21.94
C ILE A 169 1.87 13.28 -22.50
N ILE A 170 1.86 14.33 -21.67
CA ILE A 170 2.33 15.67 -22.10
C ILE A 170 3.80 15.61 -22.52
N SER A 171 4.65 14.97 -21.72
CA SER A 171 6.08 14.77 -22.03
C SER A 171 6.28 14.00 -23.32
N THR A 172 5.53 12.91 -23.51
CA THR A 172 5.60 12.07 -24.71
C THR A 172 5.18 12.83 -25.98
N LEU A 173 4.12 13.67 -25.87
CA LEU A 173 3.67 14.50 -26.99
C LEU A 173 4.66 15.61 -27.31
N ALA A 174 5.28 16.24 -26.31
CA ALA A 174 6.31 17.25 -26.49
C ALA A 174 7.54 16.70 -27.24
N ILE A 175 7.99 15.49 -26.87
CA ILE A 175 9.09 14.81 -27.58
C ILE A 175 8.69 14.51 -29.04
N LYS A 176 7.45 14.10 -29.26
CA LYS A 176 6.95 13.79 -30.62
C LYS A 176 6.89 15.03 -31.52
N SER A 177 6.65 16.22 -30.96
CA SER A 177 6.58 17.48 -31.74
C SER A 177 7.96 18.07 -32.06
N SER A 178 9.02 17.60 -31.41
CA SER A 178 10.40 18.04 -31.62
C SER A 178 11.23 17.12 -32.51
N VAL A 179 10.63 16.02 -33.00
CA VAL A 179 11.23 15.03 -33.91
C VAL A 179 10.49 15.00 -35.24
#